data_977b40403e20d2ac1b09f65a787793bb
#
_entry.id   977b40403e20d2ac1b09f65a787793bb
#
_cell.length_a   1.000
_cell.length_b   1.000
_cell.length_c   1.000
_cell.angle_alpha   90.00
_cell.angle_beta   90.00
_cell.angle_gamma   90.00
#
_symmetry.space_group_name_H-M   'P 1'
#
loop_
_entity.id
_entity.type
_entity.pdbx_description
1 polymer ?
#
loop_
_entity_poly.entity_id
_entity_poly.type
_entity_poly.pdbx_seq_one_letter_code
_entity_poly.pdbx_strand_id
1 'polypeptide(L)'
;MTTPTPPLAKQSQGMALLRSIVRRVLPKKLLEMRARAAEARQHRRYSHLSVERVFSEIYLNKEWGSDKGAYYSGTGSHDPAIVEPYLLAVQKLLGSFAEKPVLVDVGSGDFNVGRHFVEFAKHYYACDIVADLQRYNSDNFAFPNVEFLTLNAVDDALPDGDIIFIRQVFQHLSNAHIQQVLEKCFKFRRWVITEHLPASIGFEPNADITAGCGIRILVNSGVVLTALPFNVTGYATRVLCEVPEHGGVIRTTLFERIDLAGS
;
A
#
# COMPACT_ATOMS: atom_id res chain seq x y z
N MET A 1 -21.84 -22.74 34.80
CA MET A 1 -22.39 -22.15 33.54
C MET A 1 -21.41 -21.11 33.05
N THR A 2 -20.59 -21.47 32.06
CA THR A 2 -19.59 -20.57 31.47
C THR A 2 -20.21 -19.87 30.26
N THR A 3 -20.26 -18.54 30.29
CA THR A 3 -20.72 -17.74 29.18
C THR A 3 -19.73 -17.85 28.00
N PRO A 4 -20.17 -18.09 26.77
CA PRO A 4 -19.27 -18.21 25.65
C PRO A 4 -18.67 -16.84 25.29
N THR A 5 -17.35 -16.79 25.12
CA THR A 5 -16.60 -15.63 24.63
C THR A 5 -17.01 -15.36 23.17
N PRO A 6 -17.35 -14.14 22.79
CA PRO A 6 -17.73 -13.84 21.41
C PRO A 6 -16.55 -14.05 20.47
N PRO A 7 -16.77 -14.46 19.20
CA PRO A 7 -15.71 -14.75 18.24
C PRO A 7 -14.89 -13.48 17.91
N LEU A 8 -13.59 -13.66 17.73
CA LEU A 8 -12.57 -12.63 17.50
C LEU A 8 -12.93 -11.58 16.40
N ALA A 9 -13.67 -11.99 15.37
CA ALA A 9 -14.15 -11.09 14.30
C ALA A 9 -15.13 -10.02 14.81
N LYS A 10 -15.97 -10.32 15.81
CA LYS A 10 -16.89 -9.32 16.41
C LYS A 10 -16.15 -8.34 17.33
N GLN A 11 -15.00 -8.71 17.89
CA GLN A 11 -14.19 -7.81 18.71
C GLN A 11 -13.46 -6.77 17.86
N SER A 12 -12.98 -7.14 16.65
CA SER A 12 -12.32 -6.21 15.74
C SER A 12 -13.29 -5.16 15.17
N GLN A 13 -14.50 -5.56 14.80
CA GLN A 13 -15.56 -4.66 14.34
C GLN A 13 -16.03 -3.70 15.44
N GLY A 14 -16.16 -4.19 16.68
CA GLY A 14 -16.51 -3.35 17.83
C GLY A 14 -15.46 -2.29 18.14
N MET A 15 -14.18 -2.63 18.04
CA MET A 15 -13.07 -1.66 18.23
C MET A 15 -12.97 -0.66 17.08
N ALA A 16 -13.22 -1.06 15.85
CA ALA A 16 -13.26 -0.17 14.70
C ALA A 16 -14.41 0.84 14.81
N LEU A 17 -15.60 0.37 15.18
CA LEU A 17 -16.78 1.23 15.42
C LEU A 17 -16.52 2.20 16.58
N LEU A 18 -15.95 1.74 17.69
CA LEU A 18 -15.59 2.59 18.83
C LEU A 18 -14.58 3.66 18.45
N ARG A 19 -13.56 3.32 17.63
CA ARG A 19 -12.58 4.27 17.11
C ARG A 19 -13.23 5.31 16.18
N SER A 20 -14.22 4.94 15.36
CA SER A 20 -14.94 5.85 14.48
C SER A 20 -15.83 6.80 15.26
N ILE A 21 -16.51 6.32 16.31
CA ILE A 21 -17.33 7.13 17.20
C ILE A 21 -16.46 8.12 17.99
N VAL A 22 -15.33 7.65 18.53
CA VAL A 22 -14.37 8.49 19.25
C VAL A 22 -13.81 9.61 18.36
N ARG A 23 -13.53 9.34 17.07
CA ARG A 23 -13.13 10.40 16.11
C ARG A 23 -14.20 11.44 15.85
N ARG A 24 -15.48 11.08 15.87
CA ARG A 24 -16.59 12.03 15.66
C ARG A 24 -16.86 12.93 16.86
N VAL A 25 -16.46 12.52 18.05
CA VAL A 25 -16.78 13.21 19.31
C VAL A 25 -15.59 14.00 19.88
N LEU A 26 -14.35 13.67 19.49
CA LEU A 26 -13.18 14.36 20.00
C LEU A 26 -12.95 15.71 19.32
N PRO A 27 -12.61 16.76 20.09
CA PRO A 27 -12.23 18.06 19.53
C PRO A 27 -11.06 17.90 18.54
N LYS A 28 -11.12 18.64 17.41
CA LYS A 28 -10.08 18.62 16.36
C LYS A 28 -8.65 18.74 16.92
N LYS A 29 -8.44 19.66 17.86
CA LYS A 29 -7.15 19.86 18.55
C LYS A 29 -6.62 18.59 19.23
N LEU A 30 -7.51 17.79 19.85
CA LEU A 30 -7.10 16.56 20.53
C LEU A 30 -6.73 15.46 19.55
N LEU A 31 -7.39 15.40 18.39
CA LEU A 31 -7.01 14.49 17.30
C LEU A 31 -5.65 14.86 16.72
N GLU A 32 -5.40 16.14 16.49
CA GLU A 32 -4.09 16.65 16.02
C GLU A 32 -2.97 16.37 17.04
N MET A 33 -3.23 16.57 18.34
CA MET A 33 -2.24 16.22 19.39
C MET A 33 -1.93 14.72 19.41
N ARG A 34 -2.93 13.86 19.27
CA ARG A 34 -2.74 12.41 19.20
C ARG A 34 -1.94 12.00 17.96
N ALA A 35 -2.24 12.60 16.81
CA ALA A 35 -1.52 12.37 15.58
C ALA A 35 -0.04 12.77 15.70
N ARG A 36 0.23 13.97 16.22
CA ARG A 36 1.60 14.43 16.48
C ARG A 36 2.35 13.54 17.48
N ALA A 37 1.68 13.07 18.54
CA ALA A 37 2.27 12.15 19.50
C ALA A 37 2.58 10.77 18.90
N ALA A 38 1.72 10.28 18.01
CA ALA A 38 1.95 9.02 17.28
C ALA A 38 3.14 9.17 16.32
N GLU A 39 3.19 10.25 15.54
CA GLU A 39 4.32 10.54 14.64
C GLU A 39 5.63 10.73 15.40
N ALA A 40 5.64 11.48 16.50
CA ALA A 40 6.82 11.64 17.34
C ALA A 40 7.31 10.31 17.94
N ARG A 41 6.40 9.37 18.24
CA ARG A 41 6.76 8.02 18.69
C ARG A 41 7.39 7.22 17.56
N GLN A 42 6.79 7.24 16.36
CA GLN A 42 7.31 6.59 15.18
C GLN A 42 8.68 7.14 14.80
N HIS A 43 8.84 8.46 14.80
CA HIS A 43 10.12 9.12 14.54
C HIS A 43 11.21 8.66 15.53
N ARG A 44 10.94 8.68 16.85
CA ARG A 44 11.92 8.20 17.85
C ARG A 44 12.30 6.73 17.63
N ARG A 45 11.36 5.90 17.16
CA ARG A 45 11.60 4.48 16.99
C ARG A 45 12.37 4.16 15.71
N TYR A 46 12.07 4.85 14.62
CA TYR A 46 12.48 4.42 13.28
C TYR A 46 13.44 5.37 12.56
N SER A 47 13.54 6.65 12.93
CA SER A 47 14.33 7.64 12.17
C SER A 47 15.83 7.33 12.06
N HIS A 48 16.34 6.47 12.92
CA HIS A 48 17.74 6.04 12.94
C HIS A 48 17.99 4.69 12.26
N LEU A 49 16.93 4.05 11.75
CA LEU A 49 17.00 2.76 11.09
C LEU A 49 16.92 2.93 9.55
N SER A 50 17.52 2.00 8.81
CA SER A 50 17.29 1.88 7.38
C SER A 50 15.83 1.48 7.11
N VAL A 51 15.31 1.81 5.92
CA VAL A 51 13.93 1.45 5.52
C VAL A 51 13.72 -0.07 5.59
N GLU A 52 14.71 -0.87 5.15
CA GLU A 52 14.71 -2.33 5.27
C GLU A 52 14.51 -2.79 6.72
N ARG A 53 15.28 -2.20 7.65
CA ARG A 53 15.20 -2.56 9.06
C ARG A 53 13.87 -2.20 9.66
N VAL A 54 13.30 -1.06 9.28
CA VAL A 54 11.97 -0.61 9.73
C VAL A 54 10.91 -1.65 9.37
N PHE A 55 10.84 -2.05 8.09
CA PHE A 55 9.81 -2.99 7.65
C PHE A 55 10.06 -4.42 8.14
N SER A 56 11.31 -4.84 8.27
CA SER A 56 11.65 -6.13 8.91
C SER A 56 11.16 -6.17 10.36
N GLU A 57 11.34 -5.10 11.13
CA GLU A 57 10.83 -5.02 12.50
C GLU A 57 9.31 -4.98 12.59
N ILE A 58 8.62 -4.31 11.65
CA ILE A 58 7.17 -4.26 11.61
C ILE A 58 6.58 -5.67 11.44
N TYR A 59 7.11 -6.47 10.51
CA TYR A 59 6.68 -7.87 10.34
C TYR A 59 7.05 -8.73 11.54
N LEU A 60 8.28 -8.65 12.03
CA LEU A 60 8.76 -9.42 13.19
C LEU A 60 7.91 -9.16 14.44
N ASN A 61 7.55 -7.90 14.69
CA ASN A 61 6.74 -7.49 15.83
C ASN A 61 5.23 -7.56 15.56
N LYS A 62 4.81 -8.03 14.37
CA LYS A 62 3.39 -8.14 13.96
C LYS A 62 2.60 -6.86 14.14
N GLU A 63 3.18 -5.70 13.79
CA GLU A 63 2.57 -4.40 14.01
C GLU A 63 1.34 -4.16 13.13
N TRP A 64 1.27 -4.79 11.96
CA TRP A 64 0.09 -4.80 11.11
C TRP A 64 -0.96 -5.85 11.51
N GLY A 65 -0.68 -6.61 12.58
CA GLY A 65 -1.53 -7.69 13.06
C GLY A 65 -0.94 -9.07 12.79
N SER A 66 -1.76 -10.08 12.96
CA SER A 66 -1.39 -11.47 12.70
C SER A 66 -2.61 -12.26 12.25
N ASP A 67 -2.41 -13.18 11.35
CA ASP A 67 -3.34 -14.23 10.97
C ASP A 67 -2.73 -15.60 11.26
N LYS A 68 -3.35 -16.67 10.80
CA LYS A 68 -2.86 -18.04 10.94
C LYS A 68 -1.56 -18.31 10.17
N GLY A 69 -1.19 -17.45 9.22
CA GLY A 69 0.06 -17.51 8.47
C GLY A 69 1.28 -17.00 9.24
N ALA A 70 2.48 -17.26 8.71
CA ALA A 70 3.74 -16.75 9.28
C ALA A 70 3.86 -15.24 9.10
N TYR A 71 3.37 -14.69 7.98
CA TYR A 71 3.37 -13.27 7.65
C TYR A 71 1.95 -12.76 7.40
N TYR A 72 1.75 -11.47 7.67
CA TYR A 72 0.46 -10.79 7.49
C TYR A 72 0.68 -9.33 7.12
N SER A 73 0.27 -8.96 5.93
CA SER A 73 0.45 -7.60 5.36
C SER A 73 -0.70 -6.63 5.71
N GLY A 74 -1.39 -6.88 6.81
CA GLY A 74 -2.45 -6.01 7.31
C GLY A 74 -3.84 -6.29 6.72
N THR A 75 -4.87 -5.70 7.35
CA THR A 75 -6.27 -5.82 6.94
C THR A 75 -6.51 -5.35 5.50
N GLY A 76 -5.81 -4.31 5.07
CA GLY A 76 -5.89 -3.81 3.71
C GLY A 76 -5.60 -4.86 2.64
N SER A 77 -4.81 -5.90 2.95
CA SER A 77 -4.46 -6.99 2.05
C SER A 77 -5.22 -8.30 2.32
N HIS A 78 -6.05 -8.35 3.37
CA HIS A 78 -6.72 -9.57 3.80
C HIS A 78 -8.24 -9.44 3.98
N ASP A 79 -8.77 -8.22 4.22
CA ASP A 79 -10.21 -8.05 4.35
C ASP A 79 -10.88 -8.17 2.97
N PRO A 80 -11.77 -9.17 2.75
CA PRO A 80 -12.46 -9.33 1.47
C PRO A 80 -13.21 -8.08 1.02
N ALA A 81 -13.79 -7.31 1.95
CA ALA A 81 -14.50 -6.09 1.63
C ALA A 81 -13.58 -5.02 0.99
N ILE A 82 -12.27 -5.07 1.28
CA ILE A 82 -11.26 -4.19 0.70
C ILE A 82 -10.63 -4.80 -0.54
N VAL A 83 -10.34 -6.10 -0.48
CA VAL A 83 -9.54 -6.79 -1.51
C VAL A 83 -10.36 -7.11 -2.76
N GLU A 84 -11.59 -7.62 -2.61
CA GLU A 84 -12.40 -8.05 -3.76
C GLU A 84 -12.69 -6.94 -4.79
N PRO A 85 -13.11 -5.72 -4.40
CA PRO A 85 -13.32 -4.64 -5.38
C PRO A 85 -12.04 -4.27 -6.13
N TYR A 86 -10.89 -4.29 -5.45
CA TYR A 86 -9.58 -4.06 -6.05
C TYR A 86 -9.24 -5.15 -7.06
N LEU A 87 -9.39 -6.44 -6.69
CA LEU A 87 -9.12 -7.57 -7.57
C LEU A 87 -9.94 -7.46 -8.85
N LEU A 88 -11.26 -7.24 -8.73
CA LEU A 88 -12.16 -7.12 -9.89
C LEU A 88 -11.75 -5.99 -10.82
N ALA A 89 -11.41 -4.82 -10.27
CA ALA A 89 -11.03 -3.65 -11.07
C ALA A 89 -9.69 -3.87 -11.81
N VAL A 90 -8.70 -4.47 -11.14
CA VAL A 90 -7.38 -4.72 -11.73
C VAL A 90 -7.42 -5.88 -12.72
N GLN A 91 -8.15 -6.98 -12.44
CA GLN A 91 -8.34 -8.08 -13.36
C GLN A 91 -9.03 -7.61 -14.65
N LYS A 92 -10.04 -6.73 -14.53
CA LYS A 92 -10.68 -6.11 -15.70
C LYS A 92 -9.69 -5.27 -16.52
N LEU A 93 -8.81 -4.53 -15.86
CA LEU A 93 -7.74 -3.78 -16.55
C LEU A 93 -6.79 -4.75 -17.28
N LEU A 94 -6.26 -5.75 -16.56
CA LEU A 94 -5.29 -6.70 -17.11
C LEU A 94 -5.88 -7.54 -18.23
N GLY A 95 -7.13 -7.97 -18.11
CA GLY A 95 -7.86 -8.71 -19.15
C GLY A 95 -8.20 -7.90 -20.41
N SER A 96 -8.02 -6.56 -20.37
CA SER A 96 -8.24 -5.70 -21.54
C SER A 96 -7.04 -5.62 -22.48
N PHE A 97 -5.85 -6.12 -22.07
CA PHE A 97 -4.68 -6.12 -22.93
C PHE A 97 -4.70 -7.29 -23.90
N ALA A 98 -4.33 -7.04 -25.15
CA ALA A 98 -4.24 -8.07 -26.18
C ALA A 98 -3.15 -9.12 -25.87
N GLU A 99 -2.07 -8.68 -25.26
CA GLU A 99 -0.97 -9.53 -24.80
C GLU A 99 -0.78 -9.35 -23.28
N LYS A 100 -0.42 -10.45 -22.61
CA LYS A 100 -0.13 -10.42 -21.18
C LYS A 100 1.07 -9.53 -20.90
N PRO A 101 0.93 -8.52 -20.02
CA PRO A 101 2.04 -7.63 -19.67
C PRO A 101 3.05 -8.28 -18.71
N VAL A 102 4.26 -7.72 -18.65
CA VAL A 102 5.20 -7.93 -17.57
C VAL A 102 4.82 -7.01 -16.42
N LEU A 103 4.55 -7.57 -15.24
CA LEU A 103 4.12 -6.86 -14.05
C LEU A 103 5.27 -6.74 -13.04
N VAL A 104 5.41 -5.55 -12.44
CA VAL A 104 6.35 -5.29 -11.34
C VAL A 104 5.53 -4.82 -10.14
N ASP A 105 5.47 -5.62 -9.09
CA ASP A 105 4.69 -5.35 -7.87
C ASP A 105 5.64 -4.96 -6.73
N VAL A 106 5.66 -3.68 -6.40
CA VAL A 106 6.54 -3.10 -5.38
C VAL A 106 5.82 -3.07 -4.03
N GLY A 107 6.41 -3.75 -3.04
CA GLY A 107 5.79 -4.01 -1.75
C GLY A 107 4.73 -5.11 -1.86
N SER A 108 5.08 -6.22 -2.50
CA SER A 108 4.18 -7.37 -2.75
C SER A 108 3.65 -8.02 -1.46
N GLY A 109 4.31 -7.75 -0.32
CA GLY A 109 3.92 -8.26 0.98
C GLY A 109 3.90 -9.79 1.02
N ASP A 110 2.91 -10.36 1.72
CA ASP A 110 2.71 -11.81 1.84
C ASP A 110 2.06 -12.48 0.61
N PHE A 111 2.05 -11.75 -0.51
CA PHE A 111 1.55 -12.19 -1.81
C PHE A 111 0.06 -12.61 -1.83
N ASN A 112 -0.69 -12.34 -0.77
CA ASN A 112 -2.11 -12.66 -0.70
C ASN A 112 -2.94 -12.00 -1.81
N VAL A 113 -2.57 -10.80 -2.23
CA VAL A 113 -3.24 -10.06 -3.31
C VAL A 113 -2.60 -10.35 -4.66
N GLY A 114 -1.27 -10.28 -4.78
CA GLY A 114 -0.53 -10.42 -6.03
C GLY A 114 -0.78 -11.75 -6.75
N ARG A 115 -0.95 -12.85 -6.02
CA ARG A 115 -1.23 -14.18 -6.58
C ARG A 115 -2.43 -14.24 -7.52
N HIS A 116 -3.40 -13.34 -7.35
CA HIS A 116 -4.61 -13.29 -8.18
C HIS A 116 -4.39 -12.62 -9.55
N PHE A 117 -3.19 -12.09 -9.81
CA PHE A 117 -2.85 -11.46 -11.08
C PHE A 117 -1.86 -12.28 -11.91
N VAL A 118 -1.34 -13.36 -11.37
CA VAL A 118 -0.32 -14.21 -12.00
C VAL A 118 -0.78 -14.75 -13.35
N GLU A 119 -2.04 -15.16 -13.46
CA GLU A 119 -2.61 -15.66 -14.70
C GLU A 119 -2.72 -14.60 -15.81
N PHE A 120 -2.76 -13.32 -15.46
CA PHE A 120 -2.81 -12.19 -16.40
C PHE A 120 -1.43 -11.70 -16.83
N ALA A 121 -0.36 -12.19 -16.20
CA ALA A 121 1.00 -11.73 -16.44
C ALA A 121 1.75 -12.66 -17.41
N LYS A 122 2.54 -12.08 -18.32
CA LYS A 122 3.59 -12.79 -19.04
C LYS A 122 4.72 -13.17 -18.08
N HIS A 123 5.11 -12.25 -17.23
CA HIS A 123 6.03 -12.42 -16.12
C HIS A 123 5.62 -11.50 -14.96
N TYR A 124 5.82 -11.93 -13.73
CA TYR A 124 5.45 -11.19 -12.53
C TYR A 124 6.64 -11.09 -11.58
N TYR A 125 7.15 -9.88 -11.40
CA TYR A 125 8.16 -9.59 -10.38
C TYR A 125 7.48 -9.17 -9.10
N ALA A 126 7.49 -10.03 -8.09
CA ALA A 126 7.00 -9.74 -6.73
C ALA A 126 8.15 -9.21 -5.89
N CYS A 127 8.22 -7.89 -5.74
CA CYS A 127 9.33 -7.21 -5.06
C CYS A 127 8.92 -6.79 -3.65
N ASP A 128 9.73 -7.11 -2.65
CA ASP A 128 9.57 -6.60 -1.29
C ASP A 128 10.94 -6.41 -0.64
N ILE A 129 11.03 -5.46 0.30
CA ILE A 129 12.28 -5.13 0.98
C ILE A 129 12.66 -6.16 2.05
N VAL A 130 11.71 -6.97 2.54
CA VAL A 130 11.88 -7.91 3.65
C VAL A 130 12.31 -9.28 3.13
N ALA A 131 13.62 -9.59 3.25
CA ALA A 131 14.22 -10.81 2.70
C ALA A 131 13.57 -12.11 3.22
N ASP A 132 13.27 -12.19 4.52
CA ASP A 132 12.66 -13.38 5.12
C ASP A 132 11.23 -13.60 4.61
N LEU A 133 10.48 -12.53 4.34
CA LEU A 133 9.17 -12.58 3.72
C LEU A 133 9.25 -13.10 2.27
N GLN A 134 10.21 -12.60 1.50
CA GLN A 134 10.39 -13.06 0.11
C GLN A 134 10.83 -14.53 0.03
N ARG A 135 11.69 -14.97 0.95
CA ARG A 135 12.02 -16.39 1.08
C ARG A 135 10.79 -17.23 1.38
N TYR A 136 9.99 -16.81 2.37
CA TYR A 136 8.73 -17.46 2.71
C TYR A 136 7.78 -17.52 1.52
N ASN A 137 7.62 -16.44 0.76
CA ASN A 137 6.78 -16.41 -0.43
C ASN A 137 7.29 -17.40 -1.49
N SER A 138 8.59 -17.39 -1.78
CA SER A 138 9.22 -18.31 -2.75
C SER A 138 9.03 -19.79 -2.37
N ASP A 139 9.06 -20.11 -1.08
CA ASP A 139 8.87 -21.48 -0.59
C ASP A 139 7.39 -21.94 -0.63
N ASN A 140 6.45 -21.00 -0.59
CA ASN A 140 5.01 -21.32 -0.46
C ASN A 140 4.20 -21.08 -1.74
N PHE A 141 4.73 -20.33 -2.73
CA PHE A 141 4.05 -20.03 -3.98
C PHE A 141 4.88 -20.50 -5.17
N ALA A 142 4.43 -21.59 -5.81
CA ALA A 142 5.11 -22.19 -6.98
C ALA A 142 4.40 -21.81 -8.29
N PHE A 143 4.66 -20.60 -8.80
CA PHE A 143 4.17 -20.14 -10.09
C PHE A 143 5.34 -20.02 -11.08
N PRO A 144 5.27 -20.64 -12.29
CA PRO A 144 6.40 -20.67 -13.23
C PRO A 144 6.76 -19.31 -13.82
N ASN A 145 5.85 -18.33 -13.77
CA ASN A 145 6.05 -16.98 -14.29
C ASN A 145 6.15 -15.91 -13.18
N VAL A 146 6.39 -16.30 -11.93
CA VAL A 146 6.59 -15.38 -10.80
C VAL A 146 8.04 -15.46 -10.34
N GLU A 147 8.64 -14.30 -10.12
CA GLU A 147 9.95 -14.15 -9.49
C GLU A 147 9.83 -13.31 -8.23
N PHE A 148 10.18 -13.88 -7.08
CA PHE A 148 10.21 -13.18 -5.80
C PHE A 148 11.56 -12.52 -5.58
N LEU A 149 11.59 -11.19 -5.54
CA LEU A 149 12.82 -10.40 -5.43
C LEU A 149 12.88 -9.66 -4.10
N THR A 150 13.95 -9.87 -3.34
CA THR A 150 14.29 -8.96 -2.25
C THR A 150 14.85 -7.69 -2.86
N LEU A 151 14.11 -6.57 -2.73
CA LEU A 151 14.44 -5.32 -3.40
C LEU A 151 14.01 -4.12 -2.56
N ASN A 152 14.94 -3.23 -2.28
CA ASN A 152 14.64 -1.91 -1.70
C ASN A 152 14.31 -0.92 -2.82
N ALA A 153 13.03 -0.66 -3.06
CA ALA A 153 12.59 0.24 -4.11
C ALA A 153 13.13 1.68 -3.93
N VAL A 154 13.55 2.08 -2.73
CA VAL A 154 14.17 3.39 -2.47
C VAL A 154 15.57 3.46 -3.08
N ASP A 155 16.39 2.41 -2.93
CA ASP A 155 17.81 2.44 -3.30
C ASP A 155 18.11 1.64 -4.57
N ASP A 156 17.46 0.48 -4.77
CA ASP A 156 17.75 -0.43 -5.86
C ASP A 156 17.07 -0.06 -7.17
N ALA A 157 17.60 -0.56 -8.29
CA ALA A 157 16.95 -0.48 -9.58
C ALA A 157 15.73 -1.41 -9.63
N LEU A 158 14.60 -0.92 -10.16
CA LEU A 158 13.42 -1.75 -10.39
C LEU A 158 13.62 -2.64 -11.62
N PRO A 159 13.04 -3.86 -11.68
CA PRO A 159 12.98 -4.66 -12.90
C PRO A 159 12.31 -3.91 -14.05
N ASP A 160 12.59 -4.31 -15.28
CA ASP A 160 11.87 -3.79 -16.44
C ASP A 160 10.50 -4.46 -16.57
N GLY A 161 9.50 -3.68 -16.98
CA GLY A 161 8.12 -4.17 -17.10
C GLY A 161 7.21 -3.18 -17.79
N ASP A 162 5.99 -3.62 -18.06
CA ASP A 162 4.96 -2.82 -18.74
C ASP A 162 4.12 -2.01 -17.75
N ILE A 163 3.87 -2.61 -16.57
CA ILE A 163 3.01 -2.04 -15.54
C ILE A 163 3.68 -2.21 -14.19
N ILE A 164 3.74 -1.11 -13.41
CA ILE A 164 4.14 -1.14 -12.02
C ILE A 164 2.92 -1.05 -11.10
N PHE A 165 2.87 -1.92 -10.11
CA PHE A 165 1.91 -1.87 -9.00
C PHE A 165 2.59 -1.35 -7.75
N ILE A 166 1.97 -0.39 -7.07
CA ILE A 166 2.36 0.09 -5.76
C ILE A 166 1.09 0.23 -4.94
N ARG A 167 0.87 -0.73 -4.05
CA ARG A 167 -0.39 -0.82 -3.31
C ARG A 167 -0.19 -0.64 -1.82
N GLN A 168 -0.66 0.50 -1.30
CA GLN A 168 -0.57 0.85 0.12
C GLN A 168 0.86 0.84 0.67
N VAL A 169 1.84 1.18 -0.18
CA VAL A 169 3.28 1.27 0.19
C VAL A 169 3.65 2.71 0.49
N PHE A 170 3.33 3.65 -0.39
CA PHE A 170 3.72 5.05 -0.23
C PHE A 170 3.16 5.68 1.04
N GLN A 171 1.99 5.25 1.50
CA GLN A 171 1.41 5.71 2.76
C GLN A 171 2.31 5.45 3.99
N HIS A 172 3.27 4.54 3.89
CA HIS A 172 4.21 4.16 4.95
C HIS A 172 5.60 4.79 4.80
N LEU A 173 5.88 5.49 3.70
CA LEU A 173 7.18 6.07 3.38
C LEU A 173 7.21 7.58 3.61
N SER A 174 8.38 8.15 3.90
CA SER A 174 8.58 9.60 3.87
C SER A 174 8.45 10.14 2.44
N ASN A 175 8.22 11.46 2.29
CA ASN A 175 8.15 12.07 0.98
C ASN A 175 9.47 11.95 0.20
N ALA A 176 10.61 12.00 0.90
CA ALA A 176 11.92 11.80 0.28
C ALA A 176 12.05 10.38 -0.32
N HIS A 177 11.63 9.34 0.41
CA HIS A 177 11.64 7.97 -0.10
C HIS A 177 10.66 7.80 -1.28
N ILE A 178 9.47 8.38 -1.20
CA ILE A 178 8.50 8.32 -2.32
C ILE A 178 9.11 8.95 -3.56
N GLN A 179 9.78 10.10 -3.45
CA GLN A 179 10.42 10.79 -4.57
C GLN A 179 11.48 9.90 -5.25
N GLN A 180 12.33 9.23 -4.47
CA GLN A 180 13.34 8.30 -4.98
C GLN A 180 12.71 7.10 -5.73
N VAL A 181 11.60 6.57 -5.23
CA VAL A 181 10.87 5.50 -5.93
C VAL A 181 10.24 6.01 -7.22
N LEU A 182 9.62 7.20 -7.20
CA LEU A 182 8.97 7.80 -8.37
C LEU A 182 9.93 8.04 -9.52
N GLU A 183 11.18 8.44 -9.25
CA GLU A 183 12.21 8.62 -10.28
C GLU A 183 12.43 7.34 -11.09
N LYS A 184 12.31 6.17 -10.46
CA LYS A 184 12.43 4.86 -11.11
C LYS A 184 11.13 4.40 -11.78
N CYS A 185 9.98 4.93 -11.33
CA CYS A 185 8.67 4.60 -11.92
C CYS A 185 8.49 5.20 -13.32
N PHE A 186 9.18 6.29 -13.66
CA PHE A 186 9.03 6.97 -14.96
C PHE A 186 9.41 6.11 -16.17
N LYS A 187 10.10 4.99 -16.00
CA LYS A 187 10.36 4.05 -17.09
C LYS A 187 9.11 3.25 -17.50
N PHE A 188 8.15 3.06 -16.60
CA PHE A 188 6.94 2.29 -16.86
C PHE A 188 5.89 3.12 -17.61
N ARG A 189 5.23 2.48 -18.58
CA ARG A 189 4.13 3.10 -19.32
C ARG A 189 2.88 3.29 -18.46
N ARG A 190 2.63 2.34 -17.54
CA ARG A 190 1.44 2.34 -16.67
C ARG A 190 1.81 2.11 -15.22
N TRP A 191 1.16 2.87 -14.34
CA TRP A 191 1.26 2.67 -12.90
C TRP A 191 -0.14 2.41 -12.34
N VAL A 192 -0.27 1.41 -11.49
CA VAL A 192 -1.48 1.14 -10.70
C VAL A 192 -1.14 1.46 -9.25
N ILE A 193 -1.56 2.62 -8.80
CA ILE A 193 -1.25 3.14 -7.47
C ILE A 193 -2.48 3.05 -6.59
N THR A 194 -2.33 2.43 -5.42
CA THR A 194 -3.42 2.30 -4.44
C THR A 194 -2.99 2.92 -3.12
N GLU A 195 -3.73 3.94 -2.66
CA GLU A 195 -3.42 4.67 -1.44
C GLU A 195 -4.68 4.94 -0.61
N HIS A 196 -4.51 5.08 0.70
CA HIS A 196 -5.57 5.44 1.63
C HIS A 196 -5.64 6.96 1.78
N LEU A 197 -6.75 7.55 1.33
CA LEU A 197 -7.00 8.98 1.34
C LEU A 197 -8.06 9.35 2.37
N PRO A 198 -7.99 10.55 3.02
CA PRO A 198 -9.04 11.02 3.89
C PRO A 198 -10.39 11.19 3.16
N ALA A 199 -11.50 10.91 3.85
CA ALA A 199 -12.83 11.20 3.32
C ALA A 199 -13.18 12.70 3.36
N SER A 200 -12.41 13.51 4.09
CA SER A 200 -12.65 14.96 4.21
C SER A 200 -12.38 15.68 2.89
N ILE A 201 -13.33 16.48 2.43
CA ILE A 201 -13.12 17.35 1.27
C ILE A 201 -12.05 18.38 1.61
N GLY A 202 -11.05 18.54 0.70
CA GLY A 202 -10.01 19.56 0.88
C GLY A 202 -8.99 19.24 1.97
N PHE A 203 -8.68 17.97 2.20
CA PHE A 203 -7.53 17.58 3.03
C PHE A 203 -6.22 18.07 2.42
N GLU A 204 -5.22 18.35 3.24
CA GLU A 204 -3.89 18.71 2.77
C GLU A 204 -3.15 17.42 2.34
N PRO A 205 -2.80 17.26 1.04
CA PRO A 205 -2.10 16.08 0.56
C PRO A 205 -0.64 16.08 0.99
N ASN A 206 -0.05 14.88 1.02
CA ASN A 206 1.37 14.65 1.10
C ASN A 206 2.05 15.25 2.35
N ALA A 207 1.34 15.36 3.49
CA ALA A 207 2.00 15.66 4.75
C ALA A 207 3.14 14.64 4.97
N ASP A 208 4.36 15.12 5.25
CA ASP A 208 5.49 14.23 5.44
C ASP A 208 5.38 13.43 6.75
N ILE A 209 5.87 12.21 6.72
CA ILE A 209 5.92 11.30 7.88
C ILE A 209 7.25 10.55 7.91
N THR A 210 7.63 10.07 9.07
CA THR A 210 8.72 9.09 9.19
C THR A 210 8.25 7.74 8.63
N ALA A 211 9.11 7.04 7.89
CA ALA A 211 8.81 5.68 7.43
C ALA A 211 8.48 4.75 8.61
N GLY A 212 7.41 3.93 8.47
CA GLY A 212 6.98 3.05 9.54
C GLY A 212 5.56 2.49 9.38
N CYS A 213 5.02 1.91 10.44
CA CYS A 213 3.70 1.27 10.42
C CYS A 213 2.53 2.27 10.35
N GLY A 214 2.74 3.52 10.73
CA GLY A 214 1.72 4.57 10.66
C GLY A 214 1.41 5.01 9.24
N ILE A 215 0.23 5.55 9.05
CA ILE A 215 -0.25 6.04 7.75
C ILE A 215 -0.73 7.50 7.87
N ARG A 216 -0.71 8.23 6.76
CA ARG A 216 -1.05 9.66 6.71
C ARG A 216 -2.50 10.00 7.10
N ILE A 217 -3.42 9.05 7.06
CA ILE A 217 -4.80 9.24 7.57
C ILE A 217 -4.82 9.75 9.01
N LEU A 218 -3.84 9.37 9.83
CA LEU A 218 -3.75 9.81 11.23
C LEU A 218 -3.56 11.32 11.35
N VAL A 219 -2.91 11.95 10.39
CA VAL A 219 -2.68 13.40 10.29
C VAL A 219 -3.62 14.09 9.29
N ASN A 220 -4.73 13.43 8.93
CA ASN A 220 -5.70 13.88 7.93
C ASN A 220 -5.06 14.24 6.59
N SER A 221 -4.14 13.41 6.11
CA SER A 221 -3.45 13.53 4.83
C SER A 221 -3.45 12.17 4.10
N GLY A 222 -3.04 12.17 2.85
CA GLY A 222 -2.88 11.00 2.02
C GLY A 222 -1.93 11.29 0.86
N VAL A 223 -1.42 10.24 0.21
CA VAL A 223 -0.50 10.39 -0.93
C VAL A 223 -1.29 10.71 -2.19
N VAL A 224 -1.02 11.88 -2.76
CA VAL A 224 -1.60 12.36 -4.03
C VAL A 224 -0.43 12.74 -4.95
N LEU A 225 -0.07 11.86 -5.87
CA LEU A 225 1.13 12.01 -6.68
C LEU A 225 1.08 13.22 -7.64
N THR A 226 -0.11 13.69 -8.01
CA THR A 226 -0.30 14.89 -8.85
C THR A 226 -0.22 16.20 -8.08
N ALA A 227 -0.13 16.16 -6.76
CA ALA A 227 0.04 17.32 -5.90
C ALA A 227 1.50 17.48 -5.44
N LEU A 228 1.85 18.69 -4.98
CA LEU A 228 3.16 18.93 -4.36
C LEU A 228 3.38 18.03 -3.14
N PRO A 229 4.61 17.60 -2.88
CA PRO A 229 5.86 17.93 -3.56
C PRO A 229 6.13 17.10 -4.84
N PHE A 230 5.36 16.04 -5.12
CA PHE A 230 5.64 15.09 -6.19
C PHE A 230 5.33 15.66 -7.58
N ASN A 231 4.18 16.32 -7.73
CA ASN A 231 3.74 17.02 -8.94
C ASN A 231 3.93 16.20 -10.23
N VAL A 232 3.56 14.91 -10.19
CA VAL A 232 3.69 13.99 -11.33
C VAL A 232 2.83 14.48 -12.49
N THR A 233 3.46 14.67 -13.65
CA THR A 233 2.85 15.10 -14.91
C THR A 233 3.19 14.13 -16.04
N GLY A 234 2.59 14.30 -17.22
CA GLY A 234 2.83 13.42 -18.38
C GLY A 234 2.05 12.10 -18.35
N TYR A 235 1.13 11.93 -17.42
CA TYR A 235 0.25 10.78 -17.30
C TYR A 235 -1.21 11.22 -17.26
N ALA A 236 -2.05 10.54 -18.03
CA ALA A 236 -3.50 10.57 -17.83
C ALA A 236 -3.85 9.69 -16.62
N THR A 237 -4.77 10.16 -15.78
CA THR A 237 -5.18 9.42 -14.58
C THR A 237 -6.62 8.98 -14.66
N ARG A 238 -6.90 7.76 -14.19
CA ARG A 238 -8.26 7.21 -14.10
C ARG A 238 -8.40 6.39 -12.82
N VAL A 239 -9.41 6.70 -12.01
CA VAL A 239 -9.76 5.88 -10.85
C VAL A 239 -10.31 4.54 -11.33
N LEU A 240 -9.74 3.45 -10.84
CA LEU A 240 -10.19 2.08 -11.13
C LEU A 240 -11.23 1.62 -10.12
N CYS A 241 -10.99 1.85 -8.84
CA CYS A 241 -11.94 1.56 -7.77
C CYS A 241 -11.66 2.42 -6.53
N GLU A 242 -12.68 2.53 -5.68
CA GLU A 242 -12.63 3.16 -4.36
C GLU A 242 -13.35 2.27 -3.36
N VAL A 243 -12.72 2.06 -2.21
CA VAL A 243 -13.28 1.27 -1.12
C VAL A 243 -13.30 2.14 0.15
N PRO A 244 -14.46 2.43 0.75
CA PRO A 244 -14.52 3.15 2.02
C PRO A 244 -13.82 2.35 3.13
N GLU A 245 -12.93 3.00 3.86
CA GLU A 245 -12.19 2.38 4.96
C GLU A 245 -11.80 3.41 6.03
N HIS A 246 -12.10 3.10 7.30
CA HIS A 246 -11.64 3.83 8.51
C HIS A 246 -11.63 5.36 8.42
N GLY A 247 -12.73 5.97 7.94
CA GLY A 247 -12.86 7.43 7.81
C GLY A 247 -12.11 8.03 6.63
N GLY A 248 -11.74 7.17 5.69
CA GLY A 248 -11.12 7.50 4.41
C GLY A 248 -11.65 6.64 3.27
N VAL A 249 -10.92 6.62 2.20
CA VAL A 249 -11.16 5.79 1.02
C VAL A 249 -9.83 5.21 0.54
N ILE A 250 -9.79 3.90 0.34
CA ILE A 250 -8.70 3.26 -0.38
C ILE A 250 -9.00 3.42 -1.86
N ARG A 251 -8.21 4.25 -2.53
CA ARG A 251 -8.38 4.58 -3.95
C ARG A 251 -7.29 3.93 -4.77
N THR A 252 -7.70 3.23 -5.83
CA THR A 252 -6.79 2.71 -6.86
C THR A 252 -6.89 3.57 -8.11
N THR A 253 -5.77 4.12 -8.53
CA THR A 253 -5.66 5.00 -9.69
C THR A 253 -4.69 4.40 -10.70
N LEU A 254 -5.13 4.30 -11.96
CA LEU A 254 -4.27 4.06 -13.11
C LEU A 254 -3.67 5.38 -13.56
N PHE A 255 -2.36 5.43 -13.68
CA PHE A 255 -1.59 6.44 -14.39
C PHE A 255 -1.14 5.82 -15.71
N GLU A 256 -1.50 6.42 -16.82
CA GLU A 256 -1.10 5.96 -18.16
C GLU A 256 -0.36 7.08 -18.87
N ARG A 257 0.88 6.79 -19.32
CA ARG A 257 1.72 7.79 -19.98
C ARG A 257 1.00 8.36 -21.21
N ILE A 258 0.98 9.66 -21.30
CA ILE A 258 0.45 10.38 -22.48
C ILE A 258 1.54 10.32 -23.55
N ASP A 259 1.29 9.57 -24.62
CA ASP A 259 2.16 9.62 -25.81
C ASP A 259 1.94 11.01 -26.46
N LEU A 260 2.94 11.86 -26.37
CA LEU A 260 2.94 13.11 -27.15
C LEU A 260 2.89 12.68 -28.63
N ALA A 261 1.76 12.95 -29.28
CA ALA A 261 1.60 12.65 -30.70
C ALA A 261 2.74 13.31 -31.47
N GLY A 262 3.65 12.51 -32.01
CA GLY A 262 4.60 12.82 -33.05
C GLY A 262 5.57 13.99 -32.75
N SER A 263 6.73 13.71 -32.20
CA SER A 263 7.96 14.45 -32.49
C SER A 263 8.83 13.65 -33.43
#